data_e67d6186b4c2ce736d5cb0983f636a90
#
_entry.id   e67d6186b4c2ce736d5cb0983f636a90
#
_cell.length_a   1.000
_cell.length_b   1.000
_cell.length_c   1.000
_cell.angle_alpha   90.00
_cell.angle_beta   90.00
_cell.angle_gamma   90.00
#
_symmetry.space_group_name_H-M   'P 1'
#
loop_
_entity.id
_entity.type
_entity.pdbx_description
1 polymer ?
#
loop_
_entity_poly.entity_id
_entity_poly.type
_entity_poly.pdbx_seq_one_letter_code
_entity_poly.pdbx_strand_id
1 'polypeptide(L)'
;MPGRCGQRDLFVTGPGPDAGGSGVWLCALIYFCIVSGNATIAFWTPSIIKELGVSSNFVIGLLAAIPFIAGTLAMVWNGWHSDRTAERRLHCAVANLIAAVGLIATGALIGHAVAALLALTVAAVGILAAFPVFWALPQSFLAGTAAAGAIAAINSIGNLAGFVAPYAVGLSTDMTGSTTSGLYFVGGLELLAAILVFSLARWREASIVSAAPLPSIG
;
A
#
# COMPACT_ATOMS: atom_id res chain seq x y z
N MET A 1 11.82 -22.45 -51.24
CA MET A 1 11.63 -21.23 -50.39
C MET A 1 10.46 -21.47 -49.48
N PRO A 2 10.63 -21.70 -48.18
CA PRO A 2 9.53 -21.83 -47.23
C PRO A 2 9.20 -20.45 -46.64
N GLY A 3 7.90 -20.20 -46.54
CA GLY A 3 7.27 -18.94 -46.25
C GLY A 3 7.57 -18.36 -44.87
N ARG A 4 7.64 -17.06 -44.83
CA ARG A 4 7.58 -16.23 -43.62
C ARG A 4 6.18 -16.32 -43.03
N CYS A 5 5.94 -17.30 -42.20
CA CYS A 5 4.73 -17.40 -41.39
C CYS A 5 4.98 -16.80 -40.00
N GLY A 6 4.22 -15.79 -39.64
CA GLY A 6 3.78 -15.67 -38.26
C GLY A 6 4.66 -14.98 -37.24
N GLN A 7 5.24 -13.82 -37.49
CA GLN A 7 5.81 -12.97 -36.42
C GLN A 7 5.04 -11.67 -36.16
N ARG A 8 3.84 -11.56 -36.70
CA ARG A 8 3.01 -10.33 -36.56
C ARG A 8 1.92 -10.39 -35.50
N ASP A 9 1.64 -11.55 -34.92
CA ASP A 9 0.48 -11.72 -34.02
C ASP A 9 0.84 -11.64 -32.52
N LEU A 10 2.10 -11.36 -32.16
CA LEU A 10 2.54 -11.28 -30.76
C LEU A 10 2.36 -9.89 -30.12
N PHE A 11 1.90 -8.87 -30.86
CA PHE A 11 1.80 -7.49 -30.36
C PHE A 11 0.43 -6.83 -30.55
N VAL A 12 -0.62 -7.59 -30.80
CA VAL A 12 -1.99 -7.04 -30.88
C VAL A 12 -2.82 -7.56 -29.72
N THR A 13 -2.43 -7.24 -28.51
CA THR A 13 -3.40 -6.98 -27.46
C THR A 13 -3.55 -5.47 -27.41
N GLY A 14 -4.56 -4.96 -28.10
CA GLY A 14 -5.00 -3.57 -27.94
C GLY A 14 -5.24 -3.30 -26.45
N PRO A 15 -5.14 -2.05 -25.99
CA PRO A 15 -5.47 -1.71 -24.62
C PRO A 15 -6.87 -2.27 -24.34
N GLY A 16 -7.00 -3.14 -23.34
CA GLY A 16 -8.30 -3.51 -22.84
C GLY A 16 -9.08 -2.22 -22.54
N PRO A 17 -10.40 -2.18 -22.67
CA PRO A 17 -11.23 -0.99 -22.52
C PRO A 17 -10.97 -0.19 -21.22
N ASP A 18 -10.18 -0.73 -20.31
CA ASP A 18 -9.97 -0.24 -18.95
C ASP A 18 -8.59 0.39 -18.69
N ALA A 19 -7.72 0.49 -19.71
CA ALA A 19 -6.36 1.04 -19.53
C ALA A 19 -6.30 2.56 -19.23
N GLY A 20 -7.43 3.25 -19.24
CA GLY A 20 -7.47 4.72 -19.15
C GLY A 20 -8.33 5.33 -18.03
N GLY A 21 -8.99 4.54 -17.18
CA GLY A 21 -10.02 5.14 -16.35
C GLY A 21 -9.91 4.89 -14.84
N SER A 22 -10.99 4.39 -14.29
CA SER A 22 -11.23 4.28 -12.84
C SER A 22 -10.26 3.35 -12.11
N GLY A 23 -9.75 2.28 -12.75
CA GLY A 23 -8.81 1.35 -12.15
C GLY A 23 -7.45 1.97 -11.80
N VAL A 24 -6.92 2.85 -12.67
CA VAL A 24 -5.66 3.57 -12.44
C VAL A 24 -5.80 4.53 -11.25
N TRP A 25 -6.90 5.29 -11.20
CA TRP A 25 -7.17 6.21 -10.10
C TRP A 25 -7.38 5.49 -8.78
N LEU A 26 -8.06 4.35 -8.81
CA LEU A 26 -8.25 3.51 -7.62
C LEU A 26 -6.92 2.96 -7.11
N CYS A 27 -6.06 2.44 -8.00
CA CYS A 27 -4.71 2.03 -7.63
C CYS A 27 -3.87 3.19 -7.10
N ALA A 28 -3.96 4.38 -7.71
CA ALA A 28 -3.25 5.57 -7.24
C ALA A 28 -3.67 5.97 -5.82
N LEU A 29 -4.96 5.90 -5.52
CA LEU A 29 -5.49 6.19 -4.18
C LEU A 29 -5.06 5.13 -3.15
N ILE A 30 -5.12 3.84 -3.50
CA ILE A 30 -4.62 2.77 -2.64
C ILE A 30 -3.13 2.99 -2.34
N TYR A 31 -2.34 3.28 -3.38
CA TYR A 31 -0.90 3.51 -3.21
C TYR A 31 -0.60 4.75 -2.38
N PHE A 32 -1.38 5.82 -2.54
CA PHE A 32 -1.30 7.02 -1.70
C PHE A 32 -1.49 6.66 -0.21
N CYS A 33 -2.48 5.83 0.11
CA CYS A 33 -2.72 5.40 1.49
C CYS A 33 -1.54 4.59 2.05
N ILE A 34 -1.02 3.61 1.29
CA ILE A 34 0.13 2.78 1.70
C ILE A 34 1.39 3.64 1.90
N VAL A 35 1.67 4.58 0.99
CA VAL A 35 2.82 5.49 1.11
C VAL A 35 2.64 6.45 2.28
N SER A 36 1.40 6.85 2.63
CA SER A 36 1.11 7.64 3.83
C SER A 36 1.58 6.94 5.10
N GLY A 37 1.27 5.66 5.25
CA GLY A 37 1.76 4.84 6.37
C GLY A 37 3.28 4.74 6.39
N ASN A 38 3.88 4.40 5.25
CA ASN A 38 5.33 4.28 5.13
C ASN A 38 6.07 5.58 5.49
N ALA A 39 5.62 6.71 4.96
CA ALA A 39 6.20 8.01 5.26
C ALA A 39 6.04 8.35 6.75
N THR A 40 4.89 8.06 7.34
CA THR A 40 4.63 8.28 8.76
C THR A 40 5.60 7.49 9.63
N ILE A 41 5.75 6.18 9.43
CA ILE A 41 6.69 5.40 10.22
C ILE A 41 8.14 5.83 9.96
N ALA A 42 8.52 6.20 8.74
CA ALA A 42 9.86 6.63 8.41
C ALA A 42 10.25 7.95 9.12
N PHE A 43 9.36 8.92 9.13
CA PHE A 43 9.65 10.24 9.69
C PHE A 43 9.36 10.35 11.19
N TRP A 44 8.30 9.69 11.67
CA TRP A 44 7.80 9.89 13.03
C TRP A 44 8.23 8.83 14.05
N THR A 45 8.77 7.67 13.62
CA THR A 45 9.26 6.63 14.54
C THR A 45 10.23 7.18 15.60
N PRO A 46 11.26 7.98 15.27
CA PRO A 46 12.15 8.53 16.29
C PRO A 46 11.44 9.46 17.28
N SER A 47 10.49 10.26 16.80
CA SER A 47 9.70 11.17 17.65
C SER A 47 8.77 10.41 18.58
N ILE A 48 8.11 9.37 18.08
CA ILE A 48 7.27 8.48 18.88
C ILE A 48 8.09 7.81 19.99
N ILE A 49 9.30 7.30 19.67
CA ILE A 49 10.19 6.68 20.68
C ILE A 49 10.63 7.72 21.71
N LYS A 50 10.84 8.98 21.35
CA LYS A 50 11.12 10.06 22.30
C LYS A 50 9.93 10.33 23.23
N GLU A 51 8.70 10.34 22.73
CA GLU A 51 7.48 10.48 23.54
C GLU A 51 7.34 9.34 24.57
N LEU A 52 7.93 8.18 24.29
CA LEU A 52 7.98 7.06 25.23
C LEU A 52 9.03 7.23 26.35
N GLY A 53 9.70 8.38 26.43
CA GLY A 53 10.65 8.71 27.50
C GLY A 53 12.11 8.32 27.20
N VAL A 54 12.44 7.91 25.97
CA VAL A 54 13.82 7.58 25.58
C VAL A 54 14.56 8.86 25.15
N SER A 55 15.60 9.24 25.87
CA SER A 55 16.37 10.47 25.62
C SER A 55 17.66 10.27 24.81
N SER A 56 18.24 9.07 24.81
CA SER A 56 19.48 8.77 24.10
C SER A 56 19.21 8.57 22.60
N ASN A 57 19.82 9.41 21.74
CA ASN A 57 19.68 9.28 20.29
C ASN A 57 20.18 7.93 19.75
N PHE A 58 21.23 7.37 20.36
CA PHE A 58 21.72 6.03 20.00
C PHE A 58 20.68 4.95 20.27
N VAL A 59 20.05 4.99 21.46
CA VAL A 59 19.00 4.03 21.85
C VAL A 59 17.76 4.21 20.97
N ILE A 60 17.38 5.44 20.64
CA ILE A 60 16.28 5.74 19.70
C ILE A 60 16.53 5.08 18.35
N GLY A 61 17.75 5.25 17.80
CA GLY A 61 18.12 4.63 16.53
C GLY A 61 18.07 3.10 16.57
N LEU A 62 18.54 2.50 17.68
CA LEU A 62 18.50 1.05 17.86
C LEU A 62 17.06 0.52 17.98
N LEU A 63 16.21 1.19 18.75
CA LEU A 63 14.79 0.82 18.89
C LEU A 63 14.03 1.04 17.58
N ALA A 64 14.34 2.10 16.83
CA ALA A 64 13.73 2.36 15.52
C ALA A 64 14.07 1.28 14.49
N ALA A 65 15.20 0.58 14.62
CA ALA A 65 15.55 -0.52 13.73
C ALA A 65 14.60 -1.72 13.85
N ILE A 66 14.02 -1.96 15.03
CA ILE A 66 13.15 -3.13 15.30
C ILE A 66 11.94 -3.17 14.36
N PRO A 67 11.09 -2.12 14.26
CA PRO A 67 9.97 -2.10 13.33
C PRO A 67 10.37 -2.33 11.87
N PHE A 68 11.48 -1.74 11.43
CA PHE A 68 11.91 -1.86 10.03
C PHE A 68 12.48 -3.24 9.71
N ILE A 69 13.20 -3.88 10.63
CA ILE A 69 13.68 -5.25 10.46
C ILE A 69 12.48 -6.21 10.37
N ALA A 70 11.55 -6.13 11.32
CA ALA A 70 10.36 -6.96 11.33
C ALA A 70 9.51 -6.77 10.08
N GLY A 71 9.30 -5.51 9.66
CA GLY A 71 8.57 -5.18 8.46
C GLY A 71 9.24 -5.67 7.18
N THR A 72 10.58 -5.59 7.09
CA THR A 72 11.33 -6.12 5.94
C THR A 72 11.20 -7.64 5.84
N LEU A 73 11.28 -8.36 6.93
CA LEU A 73 11.06 -9.81 6.94
C LEU A 73 9.63 -10.16 6.51
N ALA A 74 8.64 -9.42 7.00
CA ALA A 74 7.24 -9.58 6.63
C ALA A 74 7.00 -9.26 5.14
N MET A 75 7.67 -8.23 4.60
CA MET A 75 7.61 -7.86 3.18
C MET A 75 8.04 -9.02 2.28
N VAL A 76 9.18 -9.63 2.59
CA VAL A 76 9.70 -10.78 1.81
C VAL A 76 8.77 -11.99 1.94
N TRP A 77 8.34 -12.30 3.16
CA TRP A 77 7.46 -13.43 3.41
C TRP A 77 6.10 -13.28 2.75
N ASN A 78 5.46 -12.11 2.88
CA ASN A 78 4.14 -11.84 2.31
C ASN A 78 4.17 -11.86 0.77
N GLY A 79 5.21 -11.28 0.15
CA GLY A 79 5.40 -11.34 -1.30
C GLY A 79 5.52 -12.79 -1.78
N TRP A 80 6.39 -13.57 -1.17
CA TRP A 80 6.59 -14.97 -1.52
C TRP A 80 5.32 -15.83 -1.30
N HIS A 81 4.59 -15.63 -0.20
CA HIS A 81 3.38 -16.36 0.09
C HIS A 81 2.24 -15.99 -0.87
N SER A 82 2.09 -14.69 -1.16
CA SER A 82 1.12 -14.19 -2.14
C SER A 82 1.36 -14.74 -3.55
N ASP A 83 2.63 -14.88 -3.97
CA ASP A 83 2.97 -15.45 -5.27
C ASP A 83 2.65 -16.95 -5.34
N ARG A 84 2.86 -17.69 -4.25
CA ARG A 84 2.54 -19.13 -4.17
C ARG A 84 1.05 -19.42 -4.18
N THR A 85 0.27 -18.59 -3.50
CA THR A 85 -1.19 -18.78 -3.38
C THR A 85 -1.97 -18.15 -4.52
N ALA A 86 -1.32 -17.28 -5.33
CA ALA A 86 -1.95 -16.43 -6.35
C ALA A 86 -3.06 -15.50 -5.81
N GLU A 87 -3.17 -15.35 -4.48
CA GLU A 87 -4.19 -14.58 -3.76
C GLU A 87 -3.66 -13.20 -3.37
N ARG A 88 -3.37 -12.35 -4.36
CA ARG A 88 -2.74 -11.04 -4.15
C ARG A 88 -3.63 -10.05 -3.42
N ARG A 89 -4.94 -10.09 -3.66
CA ARG A 89 -5.90 -9.13 -3.09
C ARG A 89 -6.03 -9.28 -1.59
N LEU A 90 -6.23 -10.51 -1.14
CA LEU A 90 -6.40 -10.80 0.28
C LEU A 90 -5.13 -10.45 1.06
N HIS A 91 -3.95 -10.81 0.53
CA HIS A 91 -2.67 -10.49 1.15
C HIS A 91 -2.44 -8.97 1.25
N CYS A 92 -2.79 -8.20 0.20
CA CYS A 92 -2.69 -6.75 0.22
C CYS A 92 -3.67 -6.14 1.25
N ALA A 93 -4.94 -6.57 1.25
CA ALA A 93 -5.95 -6.05 2.16
C ALA A 93 -5.64 -6.38 3.63
N VAL A 94 -5.22 -7.61 3.92
CA VAL A 94 -4.83 -8.03 5.29
C VAL A 94 -3.60 -7.26 5.76
N ALA A 95 -2.60 -7.05 4.90
CA ALA A 95 -1.43 -6.26 5.24
C ALA A 95 -1.80 -4.82 5.62
N ASN A 96 -2.65 -4.14 4.83
CA ASN A 96 -3.14 -2.79 5.16
C ASN A 96 -4.01 -2.78 6.42
N LEU A 97 -4.80 -3.82 6.68
CA LEU A 97 -5.57 -3.94 7.92
C LEU A 97 -4.66 -4.08 9.15
N ILE A 98 -3.61 -4.89 9.05
CA ILE A 98 -2.59 -5.01 10.12
C ILE A 98 -1.90 -3.65 10.35
N ALA A 99 -1.57 -2.93 9.28
CA ALA A 99 -1.02 -1.58 9.35
C ALA A 99 -1.94 -0.61 10.09
N ALA A 100 -3.23 -0.58 9.74
CA ALA A 100 -4.23 0.26 10.36
C ALA A 100 -4.37 -0.03 11.86
N VAL A 101 -4.53 -1.31 12.22
CA VAL A 101 -4.62 -1.73 13.63
C VAL A 101 -3.36 -1.36 14.40
N GLY A 102 -2.17 -1.59 13.81
CA GLY A 102 -0.89 -1.23 14.41
C GLY A 102 -0.75 0.26 14.68
N LEU A 103 -1.09 1.13 13.71
CA LEU A 103 -1.02 2.59 13.86
C LEU A 103 -2.00 3.11 14.90
N ILE A 104 -3.25 2.63 14.87
CA ILE A 104 -4.29 3.01 15.85
C ILE A 104 -3.88 2.55 17.25
N ALA A 105 -3.39 1.32 17.38
CA ALA A 105 -2.91 0.80 18.67
C ALA A 105 -1.69 1.58 19.18
N THR A 106 -0.77 1.99 18.31
CA THR A 106 0.37 2.84 18.69
C THR A 106 -0.12 4.14 19.31
N GLY A 107 -1.06 4.82 18.67
CA GLY A 107 -1.65 6.05 19.20
C GLY A 107 -2.36 5.85 20.54
N ALA A 108 -3.08 4.75 20.71
CA ALA A 108 -3.79 4.44 21.95
C ALA A 108 -2.83 4.05 23.11
N LEU A 109 -1.63 3.57 22.80
CA LEU A 109 -0.68 3.01 23.78
C LEU A 109 0.53 3.93 24.03
N ILE A 110 0.53 5.17 23.56
CA ILE A 110 1.65 6.12 23.73
C ILE A 110 2.10 6.25 25.19
N GLY A 111 1.22 6.12 26.16
CA GLY A 111 1.57 6.11 27.60
C GLY A 111 2.32 4.85 28.09
N HIS A 112 2.42 3.80 27.27
CA HIS A 112 3.01 2.50 27.61
C HIS A 112 4.13 2.14 26.63
N ALA A 113 5.37 2.51 26.95
CA ALA A 113 6.52 2.47 26.03
C ALA A 113 6.69 1.14 25.28
N VAL A 114 6.70 0.01 25.99
CA VAL A 114 6.90 -1.31 25.38
C VAL A 114 5.70 -1.67 24.47
N ALA A 115 4.48 -1.45 24.94
CA ALA A 115 3.27 -1.77 24.19
C ALA A 115 3.14 -0.90 22.92
N ALA A 116 3.46 0.40 23.01
CA ALA A 116 3.47 1.31 21.86
C ALA A 116 4.53 0.91 20.83
N LEU A 117 5.74 0.51 21.25
CA LEU A 117 6.78 0.04 20.35
C LEU A 117 6.39 -1.28 19.65
N LEU A 118 5.75 -2.20 20.36
CA LEU A 118 5.22 -3.43 19.78
C LEU A 118 4.11 -3.12 18.75
N ALA A 119 3.18 -2.23 19.08
CA ALA A 119 2.12 -1.80 18.17
C ALA A 119 2.69 -1.11 16.91
N LEU A 120 3.72 -0.25 17.07
CA LEU A 120 4.44 0.38 15.98
C LEU A 120 5.16 -0.65 15.09
N THR A 121 5.69 -1.72 15.71
CA THR A 121 6.28 -2.84 14.97
C THR A 121 5.23 -3.58 14.15
N VAL A 122 4.04 -3.81 14.70
CA VAL A 122 2.92 -4.40 13.96
C VAL A 122 2.49 -3.49 12.79
N ALA A 123 2.45 -2.17 13.00
CA ALA A 123 2.18 -1.22 11.94
C ALA A 123 3.20 -1.33 10.80
N ALA A 124 4.49 -1.32 11.12
CA ALA A 124 5.57 -1.45 10.13
C ALA A 124 5.51 -2.79 9.36
N VAL A 125 5.19 -3.89 10.05
CA VAL A 125 4.96 -5.20 9.43
C VAL A 125 3.84 -5.12 8.39
N GLY A 126 2.70 -4.54 8.72
CA GLY A 126 1.58 -4.38 7.79
C GLY A 126 1.95 -3.50 6.59
N ILE A 127 2.46 -2.29 6.86
CA ILE A 127 2.80 -1.30 5.82
C ILE A 127 3.82 -1.87 4.84
N LEU A 128 4.95 -2.40 5.31
CA LEU A 128 6.00 -2.90 4.44
C LEU A 128 5.57 -4.16 3.68
N ALA A 129 4.80 -5.04 4.31
CA ALA A 129 4.26 -6.22 3.66
C ALA A 129 3.25 -5.91 2.53
N ALA A 130 2.59 -4.75 2.55
CA ALA A 130 1.65 -4.34 1.51
C ALA A 130 2.34 -4.00 0.16
N PHE A 131 3.56 -3.44 0.17
CA PHE A 131 4.23 -2.93 -1.02
C PHE A 131 4.39 -3.95 -2.15
N PRO A 132 5.02 -5.12 -1.96
CA PRO A 132 5.26 -6.06 -3.06
C PRO A 132 3.97 -6.58 -3.66
N VAL A 133 2.98 -6.83 -2.81
CA VAL A 133 1.69 -7.38 -3.21
C VAL A 133 0.84 -6.33 -3.92
N PHE A 134 0.90 -5.07 -3.49
CA PHE A 134 0.22 -3.97 -4.17
C PHE A 134 0.68 -3.84 -5.62
N TRP A 135 1.99 -3.79 -5.88
CA TRP A 135 2.51 -3.62 -7.24
C TRP A 135 2.16 -4.76 -8.18
N ALA A 136 1.90 -5.95 -7.66
CA ALA A 136 1.42 -7.06 -8.45
C ALA A 136 -0.05 -6.89 -8.93
N LEU A 137 -0.86 -6.03 -8.27
CA LEU A 137 -2.26 -5.79 -8.65
C LEU A 137 -2.39 -4.99 -9.96
N PRO A 138 -1.82 -3.76 -10.11
CA PRO A 138 -1.94 -3.00 -11.35
C PRO A 138 -1.25 -3.72 -12.53
N GLN A 139 -0.13 -4.40 -12.30
CA GLN A 139 0.56 -5.17 -13.34
C GLN A 139 -0.27 -6.34 -13.89
N SER A 140 -1.26 -6.82 -13.16
CA SER A 140 -2.12 -7.91 -13.60
C SER A 140 -3.15 -7.52 -14.67
N PHE A 141 -3.37 -6.20 -14.91
CA PHE A 141 -4.35 -5.71 -15.90
C PHE A 141 -3.80 -4.59 -16.79
N LEU A 142 -2.66 -4.00 -16.47
CA LEU A 142 -2.00 -3.02 -17.32
C LEU A 142 -1.07 -3.74 -18.29
N ALA A 143 -1.28 -3.54 -19.58
CA ALA A 143 -0.47 -4.14 -20.64
C ALA A 143 -0.12 -3.12 -21.74
N GLY A 144 0.90 -3.41 -22.55
CA GLY A 144 1.31 -2.59 -23.67
C GLY A 144 1.97 -1.26 -23.25
N THR A 145 2.02 -0.31 -24.20
CA THR A 145 2.69 0.99 -24.02
C THR A 145 1.97 1.90 -22.98
N ALA A 146 0.66 1.76 -22.84
CA ALA A 146 -0.15 2.52 -21.89
C ALA A 146 0.15 2.11 -20.43
N ALA A 147 0.64 0.89 -20.19
CA ALA A 147 0.99 0.41 -18.85
C ALA A 147 2.07 1.25 -18.18
N ALA A 148 3.10 1.64 -18.93
CA ALA A 148 4.19 2.47 -18.39
C ALA A 148 3.68 3.83 -17.89
N GLY A 149 2.81 4.49 -18.67
CA GLY A 149 2.18 5.75 -18.27
C GLY A 149 1.27 5.61 -17.05
N ALA A 150 0.46 4.55 -16.99
CA ALA A 150 -0.41 4.28 -15.86
C ALA A 150 0.39 3.99 -14.57
N ILE A 151 1.44 3.17 -14.65
CA ILE A 151 2.35 2.89 -13.52
C ILE A 151 3.03 4.18 -13.04
N ALA A 152 3.51 5.02 -13.97
CA ALA A 152 4.11 6.30 -13.64
C ALA A 152 3.11 7.22 -12.92
N ALA A 153 1.85 7.30 -13.38
CA ALA A 153 0.80 8.09 -12.75
C ALA A 153 0.48 7.57 -11.33
N ILE A 154 0.29 6.26 -11.16
CA ILE A 154 0.07 5.64 -9.84
C ILE A 154 1.21 5.99 -8.90
N ASN A 155 2.46 5.81 -9.34
CA ASN A 155 3.63 6.09 -8.54
C ASN A 155 3.76 7.58 -8.17
N SER A 156 3.55 8.48 -9.13
CA SER A 156 3.66 9.93 -8.90
C SER A 156 2.60 10.43 -7.93
N ILE A 157 1.33 10.04 -8.12
CA ILE A 157 0.22 10.45 -7.25
C ILE A 157 0.40 9.83 -5.85
N GLY A 158 0.74 8.54 -5.78
CA GLY A 158 0.94 7.89 -4.49
C GLY A 158 2.10 8.50 -3.70
N ASN A 159 3.21 8.85 -4.34
CA ASN A 159 4.35 9.45 -3.65
C ASN A 159 4.11 10.89 -3.15
N LEU A 160 3.05 11.58 -3.59
CA LEU A 160 2.62 12.84 -2.93
C LEU A 160 2.30 12.62 -1.45
N ALA A 161 1.88 11.44 -1.07
CA ALA A 161 1.66 11.05 0.33
C ALA A 161 2.94 11.16 1.18
N GLY A 162 4.13 11.01 0.57
CA GLY A 162 5.41 11.20 1.24
C GLY A 162 5.62 12.61 1.82
N PHE A 163 4.93 13.59 1.25
CA PHE A 163 4.87 14.96 1.79
C PHE A 163 3.60 15.18 2.64
N VAL A 164 2.44 14.80 2.11
CA VAL A 164 1.13 15.12 2.72
C VAL A 164 0.98 14.46 4.08
N ALA A 165 1.35 13.19 4.24
CA ALA A 165 1.15 12.45 5.48
C ALA A 165 2.03 12.96 6.63
N PRO A 166 3.37 13.11 6.49
CA PRO A 166 4.19 13.69 7.54
C PRO A 166 3.78 15.11 7.92
N TYR A 167 3.37 15.92 6.93
CA TYR A 167 2.87 17.28 7.17
C TYR A 167 1.57 17.26 7.97
N ALA A 168 0.60 16.40 7.61
CA ALA A 168 -0.67 16.28 8.33
C ALA A 168 -0.46 15.79 9.79
N VAL A 169 0.44 14.83 9.99
CA VAL A 169 0.82 14.37 11.34
C VAL A 169 1.49 15.49 12.12
N GLY A 170 2.40 16.26 11.51
CA GLY A 170 3.07 17.41 12.13
C GLY A 170 2.07 18.49 12.55
N LEU A 171 1.18 18.89 11.64
CA LEU A 171 0.14 19.89 11.94
C LEU A 171 -0.78 19.42 13.08
N SER A 172 -1.17 18.14 13.05
CA SER A 172 -1.96 17.53 14.11
C SER A 172 -1.23 17.55 15.46
N THR A 173 0.09 17.29 15.46
CA THR A 173 0.94 17.33 16.65
C THR A 173 1.07 18.74 17.19
N ASP A 174 1.25 19.75 16.33
CA ASP A 174 1.32 21.15 16.74
C ASP A 174 0.00 21.65 17.38
N MET A 175 -1.13 21.16 16.90
CA MET A 175 -2.46 21.53 17.42
C MET A 175 -2.82 20.81 18.71
N THR A 176 -2.38 19.57 18.90
CA THR A 176 -2.84 18.69 20.01
C THR A 176 -1.76 18.41 21.05
N GLY A 177 -0.49 18.74 20.76
CA GLY A 177 0.66 18.42 21.61
C GLY A 177 1.07 16.95 21.59
N SER A 178 0.47 16.11 20.72
CA SER A 178 0.75 14.66 20.64
C SER A 178 0.63 14.15 19.21
N THR A 179 1.43 13.14 18.86
CA THR A 179 1.36 12.45 17.58
C THR A 179 0.13 11.54 17.42
N THR A 180 -0.61 11.30 18.49
CA THR A 180 -1.75 10.34 18.54
C THR A 180 -2.80 10.58 17.46
N SER A 181 -3.26 11.82 17.28
CA SER A 181 -4.30 12.16 16.30
C SER A 181 -3.83 11.96 14.86
N GLY A 182 -2.55 12.25 14.59
CA GLY A 182 -1.92 11.96 13.32
C GLY A 182 -1.85 10.46 13.01
N LEU A 183 -1.51 9.65 14.01
CA LEU A 183 -1.49 8.19 13.88
C LEU A 183 -2.89 7.61 13.60
N TYR A 184 -3.94 8.15 14.21
CA TYR A 184 -5.33 7.75 13.93
C TYR A 184 -5.75 8.13 12.51
N PHE A 185 -5.37 9.33 12.05
CA PHE A 185 -5.64 9.76 10.68
C PHE A 185 -4.98 8.81 9.67
N VAL A 186 -3.70 8.51 9.82
CA VAL A 186 -2.98 7.62 8.89
C VAL A 186 -3.46 6.17 9.02
N GLY A 187 -3.79 5.72 10.23
CA GLY A 187 -4.44 4.42 10.44
C GLY A 187 -5.79 4.31 9.71
N GLY A 188 -6.55 5.41 9.67
CA GLY A 188 -7.76 5.51 8.85
C GLY A 188 -7.51 5.41 7.34
N LEU A 189 -6.42 5.98 6.84
CA LEU A 189 -6.00 5.83 5.44
C LEU A 189 -5.61 4.38 5.10
N GLU A 190 -4.90 3.69 5.99
CA GLU A 190 -4.57 2.28 5.80
C GLU A 190 -5.82 1.38 5.81
N LEU A 191 -6.79 1.68 6.68
CA LEU A 191 -8.08 1.00 6.67
C LEU A 191 -8.84 1.25 5.36
N LEU A 192 -8.81 2.50 4.86
CA LEU A 192 -9.38 2.84 3.55
C LEU A 192 -8.68 2.04 2.43
N ALA A 193 -7.35 1.92 2.45
CA ALA A 193 -6.62 1.10 1.49
C ALA A 193 -7.10 -0.35 1.50
N ALA A 194 -7.27 -0.96 2.68
CA ALA A 194 -7.79 -2.32 2.81
C ALA A 194 -9.17 -2.48 2.15
N ILE A 195 -10.09 -1.52 2.38
CA ILE A 195 -11.44 -1.51 1.79
C ILE A 195 -11.37 -1.32 0.28
N LEU A 196 -10.54 -0.40 -0.21
CA LEU A 196 -10.41 -0.11 -1.64
C LEU A 196 -9.82 -1.28 -2.44
N VAL A 197 -8.92 -2.07 -1.85
CA VAL A 197 -8.40 -3.30 -2.48
C VAL A 197 -9.53 -4.29 -2.78
N PHE A 198 -10.51 -4.45 -1.88
CA PHE A 198 -11.69 -5.27 -2.15
C PHE A 198 -12.60 -4.66 -3.23
N SER A 199 -12.74 -3.35 -3.26
CA SER A 199 -13.51 -2.64 -4.31
C SER A 199 -12.90 -2.81 -5.69
N LEU A 200 -11.57 -2.81 -5.80
CA LEU A 200 -10.82 -3.07 -7.04
C LEU A 200 -11.15 -4.47 -7.60
N ALA A 201 -11.37 -5.44 -6.72
CA ALA A 201 -11.78 -6.78 -7.12
C ALA A 201 -13.13 -6.81 -7.83
N ARG A 202 -14.14 -6.19 -7.21
CA ARG A 202 -15.51 -6.13 -7.76
C ARG A 202 -15.55 -5.37 -9.09
N TRP A 203 -14.79 -4.29 -9.18
CA TRP A 203 -14.69 -3.51 -10.42
C TRP A 203 -14.16 -4.36 -11.58
N ARG A 204 -13.12 -5.16 -11.37
CA ARG A 204 -12.57 -6.05 -12.42
C ARG A 204 -13.57 -7.12 -12.86
N GLU A 205 -14.31 -7.72 -11.94
CA GLU A 205 -15.34 -8.72 -12.27
C GLU A 205 -16.46 -8.09 -13.11
N ALA A 206 -16.91 -6.89 -12.76
CA ALA A 206 -17.92 -6.15 -13.50
C ALA A 206 -17.43 -5.77 -14.93
N SER A 207 -16.18 -5.36 -15.09
CA SER A 207 -15.59 -5.01 -16.38
C SER A 207 -15.48 -6.22 -17.31
N ILE A 208 -15.11 -7.39 -16.79
CA ILE A 208 -15.03 -8.64 -17.57
C ILE A 208 -16.42 -9.06 -18.05
N VAL A 209 -17.43 -9.00 -17.20
CA VAL A 209 -18.82 -9.36 -17.55
C VAL A 209 -19.38 -8.41 -18.61
N SER A 210 -19.07 -7.11 -18.51
CA SER A 210 -19.52 -6.10 -19.50
C SER A 210 -18.84 -6.23 -20.87
N ALA A 211 -17.62 -6.79 -20.91
CA ALA A 211 -16.87 -6.99 -22.16
C ALA A 211 -17.18 -8.35 -22.83
N ALA A 212 -17.96 -9.23 -22.20
CA ALA A 212 -18.33 -10.51 -22.80
C ALA A 212 -19.24 -10.29 -24.01
N PRO A 213 -18.95 -10.90 -25.19
CA PRO A 213 -19.82 -10.79 -26.36
C PRO A 213 -21.19 -11.38 -26.04
N LEU A 214 -22.25 -10.67 -26.47
CA LEU A 214 -23.62 -11.16 -26.35
C LEU A 214 -23.72 -12.56 -27.01
N PRO A 215 -24.42 -13.52 -26.40
CA PRO A 215 -24.64 -14.82 -27.03
C PRO A 215 -25.31 -14.59 -28.38
N SER A 216 -24.70 -15.11 -29.46
CA SER A 216 -25.28 -15.09 -30.79
C SER A 216 -26.59 -15.84 -30.76
N ILE A 217 -27.71 -15.13 -30.82
CA ILE A 217 -29.04 -15.72 -30.99
C ILE A 217 -29.06 -16.22 -32.43
N GLY A 218 -28.83 -17.52 -32.60
CA GLY A 218 -28.97 -18.24 -33.86
C GLY A 218 -30.44 -18.61 -34.13
#